data_da6d3d0487c996bd4eb83af737939b37
#
_entry.id   da6d3d0487c996bd4eb83af737939b37
#
_cell.length_a   1.000
_cell.length_b   1.000
_cell.length_c   1.000
_cell.angle_alpha   90.00
_cell.angle_beta   90.00
_cell.angle_gamma   90.00
#
_symmetry.space_group_name_H-M   'P 1'
#
loop_
_entity.id
_entity.type
_entity.pdbx_description
1 polymer ?
#
loop_
_entity_poly.entity_id
_entity_poly.type
_entity_poly.pdbx_seq_one_letter_code
_entity_poly.pdbx_strand_id
1 'polypeptide(L)'
;YKNQEYGLDWNEVHERYARRITSDMTWENLFEVLSDMVNELRDGHVNLSSSLATSQYREWFDSYPRNFSDSIQSIYLGKDYTNSSGLTYSILENNIGYIYCSSFSNGIGDGNLDQTLNKLAICDGLIIDVRNNGGGNLTTAQKLAARFTNEKMLVGYMCHKTGPGHSDFSEPK
;
A
#
# COMPACT_ATOMS: atom_id res chain seq x y z
N TYR A 1 -11.25 17.25 0.78
CA TYR A 1 -11.23 15.93 1.46
C TYR A 1 -10.82 16.08 2.93
N LYS A 2 -9.60 16.49 3.22
CA LYS A 2 -9.11 16.62 4.61
C LYS A 2 -9.77 17.77 5.39
N ASN A 3 -10.28 18.79 4.72
CA ASN A 3 -11.08 19.84 5.35
C ASN A 3 -12.32 19.29 6.06
N GLN A 4 -13.01 18.32 5.44
CA GLN A 4 -14.20 17.71 6.03
C GLN A 4 -13.86 16.75 7.17
N GLU A 5 -12.75 16.06 7.04
CA GLU A 5 -12.35 15.02 7.99
C GLU A 5 -11.70 15.61 9.25
N TYR A 6 -10.85 16.65 9.09
CA TYR A 6 -10.03 17.19 10.19
C TYR A 6 -10.22 18.70 10.40
N GLY A 7 -11.13 19.35 9.68
CA GLY A 7 -11.32 20.80 9.72
C GLY A 7 -10.11 21.58 9.20
N LEU A 8 -9.32 20.98 8.28
CA LEU A 8 -8.10 21.54 7.76
C LEU A 8 -8.39 22.52 6.62
N ASP A 9 -8.11 23.81 6.81
CA ASP A 9 -8.06 24.79 5.71
C ASP A 9 -6.64 24.92 5.18
N TRP A 10 -6.45 24.53 3.92
CA TRP A 10 -5.12 24.52 3.31
C TRP A 10 -4.55 25.94 3.08
N ASN A 11 -5.40 26.96 2.94
CA ASN A 11 -4.94 28.34 2.85
C ASN A 11 -4.38 28.81 4.19
N GLU A 12 -5.04 28.50 5.30
CA GLU A 12 -4.53 28.79 6.64
C GLU A 12 -3.22 28.03 6.92
N VAL A 13 -3.14 26.77 6.49
CA VAL A 13 -1.89 25.99 6.58
C VAL A 13 -0.78 26.70 5.80
N HIS A 14 -1.05 27.06 4.54
CA HIS A 14 -0.07 27.77 3.71
C HIS A 14 0.42 29.04 4.38
N GLU A 15 -0.47 29.93 4.85
CA GLU A 15 -0.08 31.18 5.51
C GLU A 15 0.76 30.95 6.77
N ARG A 16 0.41 29.96 7.57
CA ARG A 16 1.11 29.61 8.81
C ARG A 16 2.54 29.14 8.53
N TYR A 17 2.73 28.28 7.54
CA TYR A 17 4.03 27.75 7.20
C TYR A 17 4.87 28.71 6.35
N ALA A 18 4.27 29.52 5.48
CA ALA A 18 4.98 30.56 4.74
C ALA A 18 5.70 31.56 5.65
N ARG A 19 5.14 31.87 6.82
CA ARG A 19 5.76 32.76 7.82
C ARG A 19 6.99 32.14 8.50
N ARG A 20 7.16 30.83 8.42
CA ARG A 20 8.32 30.12 8.98
C ARG A 20 9.51 30.07 8.00
N ILE A 21 9.30 30.43 6.74
CA ILE A 21 10.34 30.38 5.70
C ILE A 21 11.03 31.73 5.61
N THR A 22 12.37 31.72 5.71
CA THR A 22 13.22 32.89 5.59
C THR A 22 14.27 32.71 4.49
N SER A 23 14.81 33.81 3.98
CA SER A 23 15.77 33.78 2.86
C SER A 23 17.15 33.23 3.23
N ASP A 24 17.46 33.12 4.50
CA ASP A 24 18.72 32.58 5.06
C ASP A 24 18.59 31.14 5.58
N MET A 25 17.42 30.54 5.39
CA MET A 25 17.15 29.18 5.83
C MET A 25 17.99 28.17 5.06
N THR A 26 18.53 27.16 5.77
CA THR A 26 19.20 26.03 5.13
C THR A 26 18.21 25.11 4.45
N TRP A 27 18.69 24.26 3.53
CA TRP A 27 17.84 23.25 2.86
C TRP A 27 17.23 22.25 3.85
N GLU A 28 17.96 21.88 4.88
CA GLU A 28 17.50 20.99 5.95
C GLU A 28 16.33 21.61 6.71
N ASN A 29 16.48 22.86 7.14
CA ASN A 29 15.43 23.58 7.87
C ASN A 29 14.20 23.80 6.99
N LEU A 30 14.38 24.11 5.70
CA LEU A 30 13.28 24.22 4.74
C LEU A 30 12.56 22.87 4.59
N PHE A 31 13.30 21.78 4.48
CA PHE A 31 12.73 20.42 4.39
C PHE A 31 11.90 20.09 5.63
N GLU A 32 12.37 20.44 6.84
CA GLU A 32 11.62 20.25 8.09
C GLU A 32 10.30 21.04 8.09
N VAL A 33 10.34 22.33 7.72
CA VAL A 33 9.15 23.19 7.66
C VAL A 33 8.13 22.62 6.66
N LEU A 34 8.57 22.20 5.49
CA LEU A 34 7.69 21.62 4.47
C LEU A 34 7.17 20.23 4.88
N SER A 35 7.98 19.45 5.58
CA SER A 35 7.58 18.15 6.13
C SER A 35 6.48 18.30 7.17
N ASP A 36 6.63 19.25 8.11
CA ASP A 36 5.60 19.59 9.09
C ASP A 36 4.30 19.98 8.39
N MET A 37 4.39 20.82 7.35
CA MET A 37 3.24 21.30 6.58
C MET A 37 2.47 20.14 5.93
N VAL A 38 3.15 19.24 5.23
CA VAL A 38 2.46 18.13 4.55
C VAL A 38 1.95 17.06 5.52
N ASN A 39 2.59 16.92 6.69
CA ASN A 39 2.17 16.01 7.73
C ASN A 39 0.87 16.42 8.43
N GLU A 40 0.44 17.68 8.31
CA GLU A 40 -0.89 18.10 8.76
C GLU A 40 -2.04 17.39 8.02
N LEU A 41 -1.77 16.86 6.82
CA LEU A 41 -2.72 16.04 6.09
C LEU A 41 -2.99 14.69 6.76
N ARG A 42 -2.14 14.25 7.70
CA ARG A 42 -2.25 12.99 8.44
C ARG A 42 -2.49 11.80 7.53
N ASP A 43 -1.77 11.75 6.41
CA ASP A 43 -1.93 10.72 5.39
C ASP A 43 -0.57 10.10 5.06
N GLY A 44 -0.46 8.78 5.26
CA GLY A 44 0.76 8.04 5.00
C GLY A 44 1.16 7.95 3.53
N HIS A 45 0.25 8.33 2.61
CA HIS A 45 0.54 8.39 1.18
C HIS A 45 1.11 9.74 0.74
N VAL A 46 1.06 10.77 1.60
CA VAL A 46 1.67 12.06 1.33
C VAL A 46 3.10 12.05 1.82
N ASN A 47 4.04 12.09 0.89
CA ASN A 47 5.46 12.03 1.16
C ASN A 47 6.16 13.26 0.55
N LEU A 48 7.08 13.85 1.28
CA LEU A 48 8.04 14.83 0.79
C LEU A 48 9.41 14.17 0.74
N SER A 49 10.05 14.16 -0.43
CA SER A 49 11.37 13.55 -0.61
C SER A 49 12.38 14.57 -1.12
N SER A 50 13.58 14.48 -0.60
CA SER A 50 14.76 15.21 -1.07
C SER A 50 15.93 14.23 -1.25
N SER A 51 17.08 14.74 -1.71
CA SER A 51 18.32 13.95 -1.76
C SER A 51 18.84 13.55 -0.37
N LEU A 52 18.37 14.20 0.70
CA LEU A 52 18.84 14.01 2.07
C LEU A 52 17.91 13.13 2.90
N ALA A 53 16.58 13.26 2.69
CA ALA A 53 15.59 12.60 3.53
C ALA A 53 14.23 12.42 2.82
N THR A 54 13.41 11.55 3.38
CA THR A 54 11.98 11.43 3.04
C THR A 54 11.15 11.60 4.31
N SER A 55 10.19 12.50 4.26
CA SER A 55 9.18 12.69 5.30
C SER A 55 7.94 11.86 5.00
N GLN A 56 7.36 11.29 6.05
CA GLN A 56 6.13 10.51 5.99
C GLN A 56 5.37 10.62 7.31
N TYR A 57 4.06 10.74 7.26
CA TYR A 57 3.23 10.71 8.47
C TYR A 57 3.15 9.29 9.04
N ARG A 58 3.99 9.03 10.06
CA ARG A 58 4.22 7.69 10.61
C ARG A 58 3.03 7.12 11.39
N GLU A 59 2.25 7.98 12.08
CA GLU A 59 1.09 7.53 12.87
C GLU A 59 0.04 6.80 12.02
N TRP A 60 0.01 7.04 10.72
CA TRP A 60 -0.81 6.29 9.78
C TRP A 60 -0.58 4.78 9.87
N PHE A 61 0.66 4.38 10.08
CA PHE A 61 1.07 2.98 10.14
C PHE A 61 1.18 2.47 11.57
N ASP A 62 1.66 3.31 12.49
CA ASP A 62 2.04 2.93 13.85
C ASP A 62 0.83 2.91 14.80
N SER A 63 -0.31 3.50 14.41
CA SER A 63 -1.55 3.54 15.23
C SER A 63 -2.30 2.20 15.29
N TYR A 64 -1.92 1.22 14.49
CA TYR A 64 -2.60 -0.07 14.43
C TYR A 64 -1.68 -1.20 14.87
N PRO A 65 -2.18 -2.18 15.64
CA PRO A 65 -1.41 -3.35 16.00
C PRO A 65 -1.07 -4.16 14.75
N ARG A 66 0.17 -4.63 14.68
CA ARG A 66 0.59 -5.50 13.58
C ARG A 66 -0.15 -6.84 13.65
N ASN A 67 -0.73 -7.25 12.56
CA ASN A 67 -1.43 -8.53 12.40
C ASN A 67 -0.56 -9.59 11.71
N PHE A 68 0.74 -9.33 11.54
CA PHE A 68 1.70 -10.19 10.85
C PHE A 68 3.03 -10.22 11.61
N SER A 69 3.67 -11.39 11.63
CA SER A 69 5.00 -11.61 12.22
C SER A 69 5.82 -12.49 11.30
N ASP A 70 6.94 -11.96 10.81
CA ASP A 70 7.90 -12.69 9.97
C ASP A 70 8.45 -13.93 10.67
N SER A 71 8.70 -13.84 11.99
CA SER A 71 9.20 -14.96 12.77
C SER A 71 8.18 -16.10 12.88
N ILE A 72 6.90 -15.78 13.07
CA ILE A 72 5.82 -16.78 13.09
C ILE A 72 5.64 -17.37 11.70
N GLN A 73 5.61 -16.56 10.65
CA GLN A 73 5.53 -17.07 9.28
C GLN A 73 6.67 -18.03 8.97
N SER A 74 7.90 -17.70 9.35
CA SER A 74 9.07 -18.54 9.10
C SER A 74 9.00 -19.90 9.81
N ILE A 75 8.36 -19.97 10.97
CA ILE A 75 8.12 -21.25 11.68
C ILE A 75 7.22 -22.16 10.84
N TYR A 76 6.10 -21.61 10.30
CA TYR A 76 5.15 -22.39 9.50
C TYR A 76 5.64 -22.72 8.09
N LEU A 77 6.37 -21.81 7.45
CA LEU A 77 6.95 -22.06 6.12
C LEU A 77 8.12 -23.05 6.16
N GLY A 78 8.86 -23.11 7.28
CA GLY A 78 10.06 -23.93 7.38
C GLY A 78 11.12 -23.48 6.38
N LYS A 79 11.78 -24.46 5.73
CA LYS A 79 12.82 -24.22 4.72
C LYS A 79 12.35 -24.52 3.29
N ASP A 80 11.20 -25.16 3.14
CA ASP A 80 10.71 -25.70 1.88
C ASP A 80 9.64 -24.82 1.24
N TYR A 81 9.94 -23.53 1.12
CA TYR A 81 9.09 -22.58 0.41
C TYR A 81 9.73 -22.12 -0.90
N THR A 82 8.90 -21.61 -1.80
CA THR A 82 9.31 -21.08 -3.11
C THR A 82 8.93 -19.63 -3.23
N ASN A 83 9.85 -18.81 -3.78
CA ASN A 83 9.56 -17.44 -4.20
C ASN A 83 9.38 -17.40 -5.72
N SER A 84 8.31 -16.76 -6.16
CA SER A 84 8.00 -16.61 -7.59
C SER A 84 7.29 -15.28 -7.84
N SER A 85 7.96 -14.34 -8.51
CA SER A 85 7.37 -13.07 -8.98
C SER A 85 6.55 -12.33 -7.90
N GLY A 86 7.14 -12.06 -6.73
CA GLY A 86 6.47 -11.36 -5.62
C GLY A 86 5.54 -12.21 -4.76
N LEU A 87 5.43 -13.49 -5.04
CA LEU A 87 4.72 -14.46 -4.23
C LEU A 87 5.71 -15.35 -3.48
N THR A 88 5.42 -15.65 -2.21
CA THR A 88 6.04 -16.74 -1.46
C THR A 88 5.00 -17.81 -1.24
N TYR A 89 5.28 -19.07 -1.58
CA TYR A 89 4.31 -20.14 -1.42
C TYR A 89 4.94 -21.45 -0.95
N SER A 90 4.12 -22.25 -0.28
CA SER A 90 4.47 -23.58 0.21
C SER A 90 3.22 -24.44 0.40
N ILE A 91 3.41 -25.74 0.60
CA ILE A 91 2.36 -26.64 1.12
C ILE A 91 2.63 -26.80 2.61
N LEU A 92 1.68 -26.34 3.42
CA LEU A 92 1.75 -26.45 4.89
C LEU A 92 1.31 -27.86 5.33
N GLU A 93 1.43 -28.13 6.64
CA GLU A 93 0.87 -29.33 7.25
C GLU A 93 -0.62 -29.50 6.90
N ASN A 94 -1.09 -30.73 6.93
CA ASN A 94 -2.46 -31.10 6.56
C ASN A 94 -2.85 -30.76 5.10
N ASN A 95 -1.87 -30.72 4.19
CA ASN A 95 -2.07 -30.52 2.77
C ASN A 95 -2.77 -29.18 2.43
N ILE A 96 -2.42 -28.11 3.14
CA ILE A 96 -2.94 -26.76 2.89
C ILE A 96 -1.94 -25.98 2.05
N GLY A 97 -2.37 -25.49 0.89
CA GLY A 97 -1.63 -24.54 0.09
C GLY A 97 -1.58 -23.17 0.77
N TYR A 98 -0.42 -22.54 0.76
CA TYR A 98 -0.23 -21.18 1.31
C TYR A 98 0.47 -20.31 0.29
N ILE A 99 -0.09 -19.14 0.05
CA ILE A 99 0.50 -18.08 -0.78
C ILE A 99 0.56 -16.80 0.07
N TYR A 100 1.75 -16.21 0.18
CA TYR A 100 1.94 -14.92 0.79
C TYR A 100 2.29 -13.89 -0.28
N CYS A 101 1.59 -12.75 -0.25
CA CYS A 101 1.82 -11.59 -1.12
C CYS A 101 2.00 -10.34 -0.26
N SER A 102 3.24 -9.92 -0.01
CA SER A 102 3.57 -8.78 0.85
C SER A 102 3.34 -7.42 0.19
N SER A 103 3.22 -7.38 -1.14
CA SER A 103 3.05 -6.13 -1.89
C SER A 103 2.49 -6.37 -3.28
N PHE A 104 1.65 -5.47 -3.75
CA PHE A 104 1.20 -5.40 -5.13
C PHE A 104 2.02 -4.41 -5.99
N SER A 105 3.07 -3.79 -5.43
CA SER A 105 3.96 -2.89 -6.18
C SER A 105 4.79 -3.64 -7.21
N ASN A 106 5.19 -4.87 -6.91
CA ASN A 106 5.86 -5.76 -7.84
C ASN A 106 4.85 -6.46 -8.72
N GLY A 107 5.09 -6.45 -10.03
CA GLY A 107 4.22 -7.18 -10.96
C GLY A 107 4.28 -8.68 -10.71
N ILE A 108 3.11 -9.33 -10.64
CA ILE A 108 3.01 -10.78 -10.65
C ILE A 108 2.83 -11.22 -12.10
N GLY A 109 3.77 -12.01 -12.63
CA GLY A 109 3.67 -12.57 -13.98
C GLY A 109 2.53 -13.61 -14.04
N ASP A 110 1.75 -13.60 -15.13
CA ASP A 110 0.65 -14.57 -15.29
C ASP A 110 1.14 -16.01 -15.21
N GLY A 111 2.23 -16.33 -15.93
CA GLY A 111 2.83 -17.66 -15.89
C GLY A 111 3.33 -18.08 -14.50
N ASN A 112 3.87 -17.13 -13.72
CA ASN A 112 4.30 -17.39 -12.35
C ASN A 112 3.11 -17.69 -11.44
N LEU A 113 2.03 -16.92 -11.58
CA LEU A 113 0.80 -17.12 -10.81
C LEU A 113 0.16 -18.47 -11.16
N ASP A 114 0.01 -18.75 -12.44
CA ASP A 114 -0.56 -20.02 -12.90
C ASP A 114 0.29 -21.23 -12.47
N GLN A 115 1.60 -21.12 -12.53
CA GLN A 115 2.50 -22.16 -12.03
C GLN A 115 2.34 -22.37 -10.52
N THR A 116 2.26 -21.28 -9.74
CA THR A 116 2.05 -21.34 -8.29
C THR A 116 0.73 -22.06 -7.97
N LEU A 117 -0.37 -21.65 -8.61
CA LEU A 117 -1.68 -22.25 -8.40
C LEU A 117 -1.73 -23.73 -8.83
N ASN A 118 -1.11 -24.07 -9.96
CA ASN A 118 -1.01 -25.45 -10.41
C ASN A 118 -0.24 -26.35 -9.42
N LYS A 119 0.81 -25.82 -8.81
CA LYS A 119 1.56 -26.53 -7.75
C LYS A 119 0.71 -26.80 -6.52
N LEU A 120 -0.16 -25.87 -6.17
CA LEU A 120 -1.03 -25.96 -4.99
C LEU A 120 -2.40 -26.60 -5.28
N ALA A 121 -2.70 -26.94 -6.54
CA ALA A 121 -3.98 -27.54 -6.94
C ALA A 121 -4.25 -28.93 -6.32
N ILE A 122 -3.21 -29.58 -5.80
CA ILE A 122 -3.32 -30.89 -5.12
C ILE A 122 -3.71 -30.75 -3.64
N CYS A 123 -3.74 -29.52 -3.12
CA CYS A 123 -4.05 -29.26 -1.72
C CYS A 123 -5.55 -29.29 -1.45
N ASP A 124 -5.92 -29.65 -0.22
CA ASP A 124 -7.32 -29.71 0.22
C ASP A 124 -7.92 -28.30 0.47
N GLY A 125 -7.07 -27.29 0.64
CA GLY A 125 -7.46 -25.91 0.82
C GLY A 125 -6.32 -24.96 0.48
N LEU A 126 -6.65 -23.66 0.31
CA LEU A 126 -5.69 -22.62 -0.02
C LEU A 126 -5.86 -21.42 0.90
N ILE A 127 -4.77 -20.95 1.47
CA ILE A 127 -4.66 -19.69 2.22
C ILE A 127 -3.93 -18.69 1.34
N ILE A 128 -4.57 -17.55 1.08
CA ILE A 128 -3.93 -16.38 0.44
C ILE A 128 -3.74 -15.34 1.53
N ASP A 129 -2.50 -15.16 1.93
CA ASP A 129 -2.12 -14.25 3.01
C ASP A 129 -1.66 -12.90 2.43
N VAL A 130 -2.44 -11.87 2.66
CA VAL A 130 -2.15 -10.48 2.30
C VAL A 130 -1.96 -9.61 3.55
N ARG A 131 -1.79 -10.20 4.72
CA ARG A 131 -1.46 -9.45 5.93
C ARG A 131 -0.14 -8.73 5.73
N ASN A 132 -0.03 -7.52 6.27
CA ASN A 132 1.12 -6.64 6.07
C ASN A 132 1.41 -6.30 4.60
N ASN A 133 0.43 -6.46 3.70
CA ASN A 133 0.55 -5.98 2.33
C ASN A 133 0.45 -4.46 2.29
N GLY A 134 1.49 -3.81 1.81
CA GLY A 134 1.57 -2.34 1.74
C GLY A 134 0.77 -1.73 0.57
N GLY A 135 -0.02 -2.51 -0.16
CA GLY A 135 -0.72 -2.05 -1.36
C GLY A 135 0.16 -2.08 -2.61
N GLY A 136 -0.11 -1.18 -3.55
CA GLY A 136 0.60 -1.07 -4.81
C GLY A 136 -0.34 -0.98 -6.01
N ASN A 137 -0.08 -1.73 -7.05
CA ASN A 137 -0.80 -1.64 -8.31
C ASN A 137 -2.12 -2.43 -8.25
N LEU A 138 -3.23 -1.73 -8.51
CA LEU A 138 -4.56 -2.32 -8.54
C LEU A 138 -4.67 -3.47 -9.56
N THR A 139 -4.02 -3.35 -10.72
CA THR A 139 -4.05 -4.39 -11.75
C THR A 139 -3.36 -5.68 -11.28
N THR A 140 -2.33 -5.58 -10.42
CA THR A 140 -1.69 -6.76 -9.81
C THR A 140 -2.64 -7.45 -8.81
N ALA A 141 -3.33 -6.67 -7.98
CA ALA A 141 -4.32 -7.21 -7.05
C ALA A 141 -5.49 -7.89 -7.79
N GLN A 142 -6.02 -7.23 -8.84
CA GLN A 142 -7.08 -7.76 -9.69
C GLN A 142 -6.65 -9.06 -10.39
N LYS A 143 -5.40 -9.14 -10.87
CA LYS A 143 -4.86 -10.33 -11.51
C LYS A 143 -4.85 -11.54 -10.56
N LEU A 144 -4.46 -11.34 -9.31
CA LEU A 144 -4.53 -12.39 -8.30
C LEU A 144 -5.98 -12.78 -8.01
N ALA A 145 -6.85 -11.83 -7.73
CA ALA A 145 -8.25 -12.07 -7.41
C ALA A 145 -9.02 -12.75 -8.54
N ALA A 146 -8.72 -12.42 -9.80
CA ALA A 146 -9.38 -12.96 -10.97
C ALA A 146 -9.16 -14.49 -11.16
N ARG A 147 -8.20 -15.10 -10.47
CA ARG A 147 -8.00 -16.55 -10.49
C ARG A 147 -9.02 -17.32 -9.64
N PHE A 148 -9.83 -16.61 -8.84
CA PHE A 148 -10.80 -17.18 -7.89
C PHE A 148 -12.25 -16.83 -8.23
N THR A 149 -12.48 -16.29 -9.42
CA THR A 149 -13.81 -16.03 -9.95
C THR A 149 -13.85 -16.34 -11.44
N ASN A 150 -14.98 -16.84 -11.92
CA ASN A 150 -15.28 -17.07 -13.33
C ASN A 150 -16.23 -16.01 -13.92
N GLU A 151 -16.61 -15.03 -13.11
CA GLU A 151 -17.53 -13.96 -13.49
C GLU A 151 -16.88 -12.58 -13.31
N LYS A 152 -17.27 -11.64 -14.15
CA LYS A 152 -16.90 -10.23 -13.98
C LYS A 152 -17.70 -9.64 -12.82
N MET A 153 -17.01 -9.28 -11.76
CA MET A 153 -17.61 -8.71 -10.56
C MET A 153 -17.24 -7.23 -10.41
N LEU A 154 -18.20 -6.41 -10.05
CA LEU A 154 -17.97 -5.04 -9.64
C LEU A 154 -17.41 -5.06 -8.20
N VAL A 155 -16.18 -4.59 -8.02
CA VAL A 155 -15.51 -4.53 -6.71
C VAL A 155 -15.39 -3.13 -6.15
N GLY A 156 -15.67 -2.10 -6.94
CA GLY A 156 -15.62 -0.71 -6.53
C GLY A 156 -15.59 0.25 -7.71
N TYR A 157 -15.58 1.52 -7.38
CA TYR A 157 -15.46 2.62 -8.33
C TYR A 157 -14.22 3.43 -8.03
N MET A 158 -13.62 3.99 -9.09
CA MET A 158 -12.49 4.89 -8.99
C MET A 158 -12.82 6.21 -9.65
N CYS A 159 -12.56 7.31 -8.93
CA CYS A 159 -12.62 8.65 -9.48
C CYS A 159 -11.23 9.27 -9.47
N HIS A 160 -10.91 10.02 -10.50
CA HIS A 160 -9.66 10.77 -10.60
C HIS A 160 -9.93 12.26 -10.49
N LYS A 161 -9.02 12.97 -9.86
CA LYS A 161 -9.04 14.43 -9.80
C LYS A 161 -8.86 15.00 -11.21
N THR A 162 -9.75 15.93 -11.64
CA THR A 162 -9.77 16.52 -12.97
C THR A 162 -9.46 18.02 -12.98
N GLY A 163 -9.42 18.65 -11.81
CA GLY A 163 -9.16 20.08 -11.67
C GLY A 163 -8.81 20.48 -10.24
N PRO A 164 -8.57 21.77 -9.98
CA PRO A 164 -8.15 22.29 -8.67
C PRO A 164 -9.29 22.38 -7.65
N GLY A 165 -10.56 22.45 -8.10
CA GLY A 165 -11.72 22.59 -7.22
C GLY A 165 -11.99 21.33 -6.40
N HIS A 166 -12.56 21.44 -5.21
CA HIS A 166 -12.81 20.30 -4.31
C HIS A 166 -13.70 19.22 -4.91
N SER A 167 -14.62 19.59 -5.80
CA SER A 167 -15.59 18.71 -6.47
C SER A 167 -15.15 18.22 -7.85
N ASP A 168 -13.96 18.64 -8.33
CA ASP A 168 -13.49 18.33 -9.68
C ASP A 168 -12.98 16.89 -9.76
N PHE A 169 -13.88 15.95 -9.91
CA PHE A 169 -13.59 14.54 -10.11
C PHE A 169 -14.15 14.02 -11.42
N SER A 170 -13.52 13.00 -11.98
CA SER A 170 -14.06 12.25 -13.11
C SER A 170 -15.32 11.49 -12.70
N GLU A 171 -16.12 11.09 -13.69
CA GLU A 171 -17.14 10.09 -13.47
C GLU A 171 -16.53 8.81 -12.90
N PRO A 172 -17.26 8.11 -12.01
CA PRO A 172 -16.83 6.82 -11.47
C PRO A 172 -16.63 5.78 -12.58
N LYS A 173 -15.52 5.08 -12.55
CA LYS A 173 -15.19 4.00 -13.49
C LYS A 173 -14.95 2.71 -12.74
#